data_d7a89016a112bc561d4e925391ae155b
#
_entry.id   d7a89016a112bc561d4e925391ae155b
#
_cell.length_a   1.000
_cell.length_b   1.000
_cell.length_c   1.000
_cell.angle_alpha   90.00
_cell.angle_beta   90.00
_cell.angle_gamma   90.00
#
_symmetry.space_group_name_H-M   'P 1'
#
loop_
_entity.id
_entity.type
_entity.pdbx_description
1 polymer ?
#
loop_
_entity_poly.entity_id
_entity_poly.type
_entity_poly.pdbx_seq_one_letter_code
_entity_poly.pdbx_strand_id
1 'polypeptide(L)'
;YRECFQTLYNQIDQEDSTDSIILVAGDVLHAKTDMSPEMVMLATEFLINLADRAPTFIIAGNHDLNLSNMNRLDSLTPLVNSINHPNLHYLKHSGIYTVGDTDLAVYSILDSNESWPSYKDCESKNKVALYHGPVYGAQTDAKYTISNRHVEVSLFDGFDMVLIGDIHRYQVLQERSPGKPAVVYSSSLIQQNHGETIDNHGSCLWDMQTYSHVFKKLPNNYGYYTLEVKNGKVPVLTDVPKNVRMRIFTGTLDSTGVKKLISVLSSACKQACHGYE
;
A
#
# COMPACT_ATOMS: atom_id res chain seq x y z
N TYR A 1 -3.11 6.08 11.99
CA TYR A 1 -3.94 5.68 10.86
C TYR A 1 -5.02 6.71 10.54
N ARG A 2 -5.93 7.06 11.47
CA ARG A 2 -7.06 7.98 11.19
C ARG A 2 -6.63 9.32 10.60
N GLU A 3 -5.56 9.95 11.09
CA GLU A 3 -5.02 11.20 10.50
C GLU A 3 -4.57 10.99 9.05
N CYS A 4 -3.88 9.89 8.77
CA CYS A 4 -3.43 9.54 7.42
C CYS A 4 -4.62 9.26 6.50
N PHE A 5 -5.61 8.50 6.96
CA PHE A 5 -6.83 8.24 6.21
C PHE A 5 -7.61 9.52 5.92
N GLN A 6 -7.72 10.43 6.90
CA GLN A 6 -8.36 11.73 6.68
C GLN A 6 -7.63 12.55 5.61
N THR A 7 -6.29 12.50 5.59
CA THR A 7 -5.50 13.16 4.54
C THR A 7 -5.78 12.55 3.17
N LEU A 8 -5.87 11.21 3.08
CA LEU A 8 -6.24 10.51 1.85
C LEU A 8 -7.65 10.93 1.39
N TYR A 9 -8.63 10.93 2.29
CA TYR A 9 -10.00 11.34 1.97
C TYR A 9 -10.06 12.78 1.43
N ASN A 10 -9.33 13.69 2.07
CA ASN A 10 -9.25 15.07 1.60
C ASN A 10 -8.58 15.19 0.22
N GLN A 11 -7.62 14.33 -0.11
CA GLN A 11 -7.03 14.27 -1.44
C GLN A 11 -8.03 13.74 -2.47
N ILE A 12 -8.77 12.70 -2.12
CA ILE A 12 -9.83 12.15 -3.00
C ILE A 12 -10.94 13.20 -3.24
N ASP A 13 -11.36 13.89 -2.19
CA ASP A 13 -12.41 14.92 -2.25
C ASP A 13 -12.01 16.15 -3.10
N GLN A 14 -10.71 16.34 -3.40
CA GLN A 14 -10.20 17.40 -4.27
C GLN A 14 -10.21 17.02 -5.77
N GLU A 15 -10.34 15.74 -6.07
CA GLU A 15 -10.42 15.26 -7.45
C GLU A 15 -11.90 15.23 -7.91
N ASP A 16 -12.13 15.31 -9.21
CA ASP A 16 -13.49 15.12 -9.77
C ASP A 16 -13.88 13.64 -9.65
N SER A 17 -14.80 13.35 -8.73
CA SER A 17 -15.21 11.98 -8.41
C SER A 17 -16.40 11.47 -9.22
N THR A 18 -16.99 12.28 -10.11
CA THR A 18 -18.23 11.92 -10.82
C THR A 18 -18.09 10.67 -11.70
N ASP A 19 -16.89 10.46 -12.29
CA ASP A 19 -16.56 9.30 -13.13
C ASP A 19 -15.32 8.55 -12.61
N SER A 20 -15.05 8.65 -11.31
CA SER A 20 -13.86 8.03 -10.71
C SER A 20 -14.21 6.71 -10.02
N ILE A 21 -13.24 5.80 -9.93
CA ILE A 21 -13.29 4.60 -9.10
C ILE A 21 -12.06 4.55 -8.19
N ILE A 22 -12.21 3.88 -7.05
CA ILE A 22 -11.11 3.63 -6.12
C ILE A 22 -10.72 2.15 -6.20
N LEU A 23 -9.42 1.89 -6.36
CA LEU A 23 -8.86 0.54 -6.44
C LEU A 23 -7.94 0.30 -5.23
N VAL A 24 -8.23 -0.73 -4.45
CA VAL A 24 -7.42 -1.15 -3.29
C VAL A 24 -6.70 -2.44 -3.65
N ALA A 25 -5.38 -2.34 -3.82
CA ALA A 25 -4.55 -3.41 -4.34
C ALA A 25 -4.09 -4.42 -3.26
N GLY A 26 -4.96 -4.79 -2.34
CA GLY A 26 -4.74 -5.82 -1.32
C GLY A 26 -4.07 -5.33 -0.04
N ASP A 27 -3.87 -6.27 0.89
CA ASP A 27 -3.26 -6.07 2.22
C ASP A 27 -3.93 -4.98 3.07
N VAL A 28 -5.28 -5.02 3.11
CA VAL A 28 -6.07 -4.15 3.97
C VAL A 28 -5.83 -4.48 5.45
N LEU A 29 -5.63 -5.77 5.74
CA LEU A 29 -5.44 -6.30 7.10
C LEU A 29 -4.12 -7.06 7.19
N HIS A 30 -3.31 -6.74 8.20
CA HIS A 30 -2.03 -7.42 8.40
C HIS A 30 -2.16 -8.81 9.04
N ALA A 31 -3.09 -8.96 9.98
CA ALA A 31 -3.25 -10.19 10.76
C ALA A 31 -4.48 -10.98 10.32
N LYS A 32 -4.25 -12.01 9.53
CA LYS A 32 -5.29 -12.88 8.92
C LYS A 32 -6.19 -13.61 9.93
N THR A 33 -5.72 -13.86 11.14
CA THR A 33 -6.43 -14.72 12.14
C THR A 33 -6.52 -14.11 13.52
N ASP A 34 -5.85 -12.99 13.76
CA ASP A 34 -5.81 -12.33 15.07
C ASP A 34 -6.12 -10.84 14.88
N MET A 35 -7.40 -10.55 14.74
CA MET A 35 -7.91 -9.20 14.51
C MET A 35 -8.49 -8.65 15.81
N SER A 36 -7.93 -7.54 16.32
CA SER A 36 -8.55 -6.85 17.44
C SER A 36 -9.84 -6.13 17.00
N PRO A 37 -10.81 -5.94 17.91
CA PRO A 37 -12.02 -5.18 17.62
C PRO A 37 -11.74 -3.78 17.06
N GLU A 38 -10.68 -3.11 17.57
CA GLU A 38 -10.25 -1.79 17.10
C GLU A 38 -9.77 -1.82 15.65
N MET A 39 -9.05 -2.88 15.25
CA MET A 39 -8.59 -3.05 13.87
C MET A 39 -9.77 -3.30 12.93
N VAL A 40 -10.71 -4.15 13.31
CA VAL A 40 -11.94 -4.40 12.52
C VAL A 40 -12.73 -3.09 12.36
N MET A 41 -12.92 -2.34 13.44
CA MET A 41 -13.61 -1.05 13.39
C MET A 41 -12.89 -0.05 12.50
N LEU A 42 -11.57 0.06 12.61
CA LEU A 42 -10.76 0.97 11.80
C LEU A 42 -10.81 0.62 10.31
N ALA A 43 -10.73 -0.67 9.95
CA ALA A 43 -10.83 -1.13 8.58
C ALA A 43 -12.25 -0.91 8.03
N THR A 44 -13.28 -1.16 8.83
CA THR A 44 -14.68 -0.87 8.48
C THR A 44 -14.89 0.61 8.17
N GLU A 45 -14.44 1.50 9.07
CA GLU A 45 -14.51 2.96 8.87
C GLU A 45 -13.78 3.38 7.59
N PHE A 46 -12.59 2.82 7.36
CA PHE A 46 -11.79 3.11 6.17
C PHE A 46 -12.53 2.75 4.88
N LEU A 47 -13.03 1.52 4.79
CA LEU A 47 -13.70 1.04 3.58
C LEU A 47 -15.02 1.75 3.30
N ILE A 48 -15.82 2.05 4.33
CA ILE A 48 -17.05 2.85 4.20
C ILE A 48 -16.71 4.23 3.66
N ASN A 49 -15.72 4.90 4.25
CA ASN A 49 -15.33 6.25 3.80
C ASN A 49 -14.81 6.30 2.37
N LEU A 50 -14.17 5.25 1.87
CA LEU A 50 -13.80 5.15 0.46
C LEU A 50 -15.05 4.97 -0.41
N ALA A 51 -15.93 4.03 -0.05
CA ALA A 51 -17.14 3.69 -0.79
C ALA A 51 -18.18 4.83 -0.83
N ASP A 52 -18.20 5.68 0.20
CA ASP A 52 -19.03 6.91 0.23
C ASP A 52 -18.55 7.95 -0.80
N ARG A 53 -17.28 7.91 -1.22
CA ARG A 53 -16.70 8.88 -2.16
C ARG A 53 -16.76 8.44 -3.59
N ALA A 54 -16.47 7.16 -3.86
CA ALA A 54 -16.56 6.60 -5.21
C ALA A 54 -16.73 5.07 -5.17
N PRO A 55 -17.21 4.43 -6.24
CA PRO A 55 -17.20 2.97 -6.33
C PRO A 55 -15.81 2.41 -6.05
N THR A 56 -15.72 1.57 -5.02
CA THR A 56 -14.46 1.05 -4.48
C THR A 56 -14.36 -0.44 -4.73
N PHE A 57 -13.29 -0.85 -5.38
CA PHE A 57 -12.99 -2.23 -5.72
C PHE A 57 -11.73 -2.68 -4.99
N ILE A 58 -11.80 -3.84 -4.36
CA ILE A 58 -10.71 -4.41 -3.54
C ILE A 58 -10.31 -5.76 -4.10
N ILE A 59 -9.03 -6.02 -4.22
CA ILE A 59 -8.48 -7.38 -4.40
C ILE A 59 -7.84 -7.85 -3.09
N ALA A 60 -7.65 -9.16 -2.94
CA ALA A 60 -6.95 -9.71 -1.77
C ALA A 60 -5.43 -9.53 -1.89
N GLY A 61 -4.79 -9.24 -0.77
CA GLY A 61 -3.35 -9.37 -0.59
C GLY A 61 -2.98 -10.63 0.22
N ASN A 62 -1.70 -10.94 0.29
CA ASN A 62 -1.21 -12.13 0.99
C ASN A 62 -1.40 -12.04 2.52
N HIS A 63 -1.52 -10.85 3.08
CA HIS A 63 -1.84 -10.61 4.48
C HIS A 63 -3.33 -10.74 4.79
N ASP A 64 -4.22 -10.62 3.82
CA ASP A 64 -5.65 -10.86 3.98
C ASP A 64 -6.02 -12.35 4.00
N LEU A 65 -5.08 -13.24 3.63
CA LEU A 65 -5.29 -14.67 3.40
C LEU A 65 -4.47 -15.55 4.35
N ASN A 66 -4.93 -16.75 4.61
CA ASN A 66 -4.11 -17.79 5.23
C ASN A 66 -3.47 -18.69 4.16
N LEU A 67 -2.33 -18.30 3.61
CA LEU A 67 -1.62 -19.03 2.57
C LEU A 67 -1.22 -20.46 2.95
N SER A 68 -1.10 -20.76 4.26
CA SER A 68 -0.84 -22.11 4.77
C SER A 68 -2.09 -22.99 4.83
N ASN A 69 -3.28 -22.40 4.72
CA ASN A 69 -4.55 -23.12 4.70
C ASN A 69 -5.58 -22.35 3.87
N MET A 70 -5.54 -22.54 2.56
CA MET A 70 -6.43 -21.89 1.61
C MET A 70 -7.91 -22.24 1.75
N ASN A 71 -8.25 -23.31 2.54
CA ASN A 71 -9.64 -23.65 2.86
C ASN A 71 -10.24 -22.73 3.94
N ARG A 72 -9.42 -21.93 4.62
CA ARG A 72 -9.95 -20.92 5.56
C ARG A 72 -10.46 -19.71 4.81
N LEU A 73 -11.52 -19.14 5.38
CA LEU A 73 -12.05 -17.88 4.88
C LEU A 73 -10.98 -16.78 5.01
N ASP A 74 -10.85 -15.95 4.00
CA ASP A 74 -10.03 -14.73 4.06
C ASP A 74 -10.68 -13.68 4.97
N SER A 75 -9.92 -12.69 5.39
CA SER A 75 -10.38 -11.65 6.31
C SER A 75 -11.29 -10.61 5.66
N LEU A 76 -11.19 -10.42 4.34
CA LEU A 76 -11.98 -9.42 3.60
C LEU A 76 -13.42 -9.88 3.37
N THR A 77 -13.64 -11.17 3.07
CA THR A 77 -15.00 -11.70 2.81
C THR A 77 -16.00 -11.35 3.93
N PRO A 78 -15.76 -11.67 5.23
CA PRO A 78 -16.71 -11.32 6.28
C PRO A 78 -16.82 -9.81 6.51
N LEU A 79 -15.72 -9.07 6.33
CA LEU A 79 -15.68 -7.64 6.53
C LEU A 79 -16.56 -6.92 5.48
N VAL A 80 -16.33 -7.17 4.21
CA VAL A 80 -17.08 -6.54 3.10
C VAL A 80 -18.55 -6.94 3.15
N ASN A 81 -18.86 -8.23 3.42
CA ASN A 81 -20.23 -8.69 3.54
C ASN A 81 -20.98 -8.03 4.72
N SER A 82 -20.28 -7.78 5.85
CA SER A 82 -20.87 -7.12 7.01
C SER A 82 -21.10 -5.63 6.77
N ILE A 83 -20.22 -4.96 6.04
CA ILE A 83 -20.38 -3.55 5.64
C ILE A 83 -21.59 -3.40 4.70
N ASN A 84 -21.74 -4.31 3.75
CA ASN A 84 -22.86 -4.34 2.79
C ASN A 84 -23.15 -2.97 2.12
N HIS A 85 -22.08 -2.27 1.72
CA HIS A 85 -22.20 -0.97 1.06
C HIS A 85 -22.38 -1.13 -0.46
N PRO A 86 -23.31 -0.43 -1.13
CA PRO A 86 -23.61 -0.61 -2.56
C PRO A 86 -22.43 -0.29 -3.47
N ASN A 87 -21.51 0.57 -3.05
CA ASN A 87 -20.32 0.96 -3.80
C ASN A 87 -19.06 0.21 -3.36
N LEU A 88 -19.15 -0.81 -2.49
CA LEU A 88 -17.99 -1.57 -2.03
C LEU A 88 -17.99 -2.98 -2.63
N HIS A 89 -17.01 -3.29 -3.45
CA HIS A 89 -16.93 -4.51 -4.22
C HIS A 89 -15.63 -5.25 -3.94
N TYR A 90 -15.71 -6.51 -3.51
CA TYR A 90 -14.57 -7.38 -3.34
C TYR A 90 -14.40 -8.30 -4.56
N LEU A 91 -13.37 -8.03 -5.36
CA LEU A 91 -13.00 -8.81 -6.55
C LEU A 91 -12.13 -9.98 -6.11
N LYS A 92 -12.75 -11.00 -5.53
CA LYS A 92 -12.08 -12.09 -4.85
C LYS A 92 -11.31 -13.01 -5.78
N HIS A 93 -11.89 -13.36 -6.92
CA HIS A 93 -11.35 -14.34 -7.84
C HIS A 93 -10.76 -13.71 -9.09
N SER A 94 -9.87 -14.43 -9.75
CA SER A 94 -9.34 -14.05 -11.06
C SER A 94 -10.47 -13.99 -12.10
N GLY A 95 -10.37 -13.01 -13.00
CA GLY A 95 -11.36 -12.82 -14.04
C GLY A 95 -11.42 -11.36 -14.52
N ILE A 96 -12.38 -11.12 -15.42
CA ILE A 96 -12.66 -9.79 -15.94
C ILE A 96 -13.92 -9.24 -15.24
N TYR A 97 -13.80 -8.04 -14.68
CA TYR A 97 -14.89 -7.32 -14.03
C TYR A 97 -15.11 -5.99 -14.75
N THR A 98 -16.24 -5.85 -15.43
CA THR A 98 -16.52 -4.66 -16.22
C THR A 98 -17.18 -3.57 -15.37
N VAL A 99 -16.63 -2.37 -15.43
CA VAL A 99 -17.12 -1.18 -14.74
C VAL A 99 -17.19 -0.03 -15.75
N GLY A 100 -18.39 0.32 -16.18
CA GLY A 100 -18.59 1.29 -17.26
C GLY A 100 -17.90 0.85 -18.55
N ASP A 101 -16.96 1.65 -19.05
CA ASP A 101 -16.17 1.37 -20.26
C ASP A 101 -14.78 0.77 -19.95
N THR A 102 -14.59 0.22 -18.74
CA THR A 102 -13.32 -0.29 -18.24
C THR A 102 -13.45 -1.75 -17.80
N ASP A 103 -12.56 -2.59 -18.27
CA ASP A 103 -12.38 -3.96 -17.78
C ASP A 103 -11.24 -4.00 -16.76
N LEU A 104 -11.56 -4.47 -15.57
CA LEU A 104 -10.61 -4.76 -14.50
C LEU A 104 -10.24 -6.25 -14.57
N ALA A 105 -9.06 -6.54 -15.07
CA ALA A 105 -8.51 -7.91 -15.13
C ALA A 105 -7.80 -8.22 -13.81
N VAL A 106 -8.42 -9.04 -12.98
CA VAL A 106 -7.91 -9.39 -11.64
C VAL A 106 -7.07 -10.67 -11.73
N TYR A 107 -5.84 -10.56 -11.24
CA TYR A 107 -4.89 -11.66 -11.06
C TYR A 107 -4.88 -12.03 -9.56
N SER A 108 -5.88 -12.81 -9.15
CA SER A 108 -6.05 -13.14 -7.73
C SER A 108 -5.00 -14.14 -7.27
N ILE A 109 -4.44 -13.89 -6.09
CA ILE A 109 -3.51 -14.82 -5.41
C ILE A 109 -4.22 -16.01 -4.76
N LEU A 110 -5.56 -16.03 -4.78
CA LEU A 110 -6.40 -17.15 -4.35
C LEU A 110 -6.50 -18.25 -5.40
N ASP A 111 -6.24 -17.91 -6.66
CA ASP A 111 -6.42 -18.80 -7.79
C ASP A 111 -5.07 -19.23 -8.38
N SER A 112 -5.08 -20.34 -9.12
CA SER A 112 -3.91 -20.77 -9.86
C SER A 112 -3.67 -19.86 -11.08
N ASN A 113 -2.42 -19.78 -11.53
CA ASN A 113 -2.05 -18.93 -12.66
C ASN A 113 -2.75 -19.31 -13.98
N GLU A 114 -3.22 -20.55 -14.10
CA GLU A 114 -4.00 -21.01 -15.26
C GLU A 114 -5.36 -20.31 -15.35
N SER A 115 -5.86 -19.78 -14.23
CA SER A 115 -7.12 -19.03 -14.16
C SER A 115 -6.94 -17.52 -14.40
N TRP A 116 -5.70 -17.06 -14.58
CA TRP A 116 -5.44 -15.64 -14.77
C TRP A 116 -5.89 -15.16 -16.15
N PRO A 117 -6.57 -13.98 -16.21
CA PRO A 117 -7.07 -13.45 -17.46
C PRO A 117 -5.95 -12.95 -18.36
N SER A 118 -6.23 -12.85 -19.64
CA SER A 118 -5.41 -12.18 -20.64
C SER A 118 -6.03 -10.84 -21.04
N TYR A 119 -5.23 -9.89 -21.51
CA TYR A 119 -5.76 -8.66 -22.10
C TYR A 119 -6.71 -8.92 -23.29
N LYS A 120 -6.59 -10.10 -23.94
CA LYS A 120 -7.45 -10.51 -25.05
C LYS A 120 -8.86 -10.89 -24.60
N ASP A 121 -9.04 -11.18 -23.31
CA ASP A 121 -10.33 -11.49 -22.73
C ASP A 121 -11.11 -10.21 -22.38
N CYS A 122 -10.46 -9.05 -22.48
CA CYS A 122 -11.06 -7.73 -22.25
C CYS A 122 -11.72 -7.20 -23.53
N GLU A 123 -12.99 -6.79 -23.42
CA GLU A 123 -13.80 -6.26 -24.52
C GLU A 123 -13.99 -4.74 -24.41
N SER A 124 -13.87 -4.17 -23.21
CA SER A 124 -14.05 -2.75 -22.95
C SER A 124 -12.95 -1.90 -23.57
N LYS A 125 -13.24 -0.60 -23.70
CA LYS A 125 -12.29 0.39 -24.24
C LYS A 125 -11.00 0.46 -23.43
N ASN A 126 -11.12 0.49 -22.10
CA ASN A 126 -10.00 0.57 -21.19
C ASN A 126 -9.73 -0.79 -20.54
N LYS A 127 -8.47 -1.20 -20.47
CA LYS A 127 -8.03 -2.50 -19.96
C LYS A 127 -7.03 -2.28 -18.84
N VAL A 128 -7.45 -2.56 -17.62
CA VAL A 128 -6.66 -2.36 -16.39
C VAL A 128 -6.37 -3.70 -15.74
N ALA A 129 -5.10 -4.02 -15.54
CA ALA A 129 -4.71 -5.20 -14.77
C ALA A 129 -4.51 -4.85 -13.29
N LEU A 130 -5.04 -5.69 -12.40
CA LEU A 130 -4.88 -5.60 -10.95
C LEU A 130 -4.19 -6.86 -10.43
N TYR A 131 -3.08 -6.67 -9.76
CA TYR A 131 -2.30 -7.76 -9.17
C TYR A 131 -1.80 -7.39 -7.78
N HIS A 132 -1.71 -8.37 -6.87
CA HIS A 132 -1.03 -8.23 -5.60
C HIS A 132 0.04 -9.31 -5.48
N GLY A 133 1.29 -8.91 -5.50
CA GLY A 133 2.42 -9.84 -5.35
C GLY A 133 3.72 -9.33 -5.96
N PRO A 134 4.80 -10.12 -5.80
CA PRO A 134 6.11 -9.75 -6.28
C PRO A 134 6.22 -9.87 -7.81
N VAL A 135 6.79 -8.85 -8.45
CA VAL A 135 7.15 -8.85 -9.87
C VAL A 135 8.67 -8.81 -9.99
N TYR A 136 9.21 -9.59 -10.93
CA TYR A 136 10.67 -9.65 -11.19
C TYR A 136 11.25 -8.25 -11.43
N GLY A 137 12.36 -7.96 -10.76
CA GLY A 137 13.06 -6.69 -10.84
C GLY A 137 12.54 -5.61 -9.88
N ALA A 138 11.39 -5.79 -9.22
CA ALA A 138 10.92 -4.88 -8.20
C ALA A 138 11.87 -4.82 -7.00
N GLN A 139 11.95 -3.66 -6.34
CA GLN A 139 12.81 -3.45 -5.19
C GLN A 139 12.00 -3.10 -3.95
N THR A 140 12.31 -3.75 -2.83
CA THR A 140 11.84 -3.33 -1.50
C THR A 140 12.59 -2.09 -1.01
N ASP A 141 12.08 -1.42 0.03
CA ASP A 141 12.79 -0.31 0.68
C ASP A 141 14.15 -0.71 1.26
N ALA A 142 14.28 -1.96 1.70
CA ALA A 142 15.56 -2.55 2.14
C ALA A 142 16.54 -2.80 0.98
N LYS A 143 16.22 -2.34 -0.25
CA LYS A 143 17.02 -2.51 -1.48
C LYS A 143 17.20 -3.98 -1.91
N TYR A 144 16.36 -4.87 -1.42
CA TYR A 144 16.31 -6.23 -1.93
C TYR A 144 15.58 -6.21 -3.28
N THR A 145 16.21 -6.77 -4.31
CA THR A 145 15.61 -6.90 -5.65
C THR A 145 14.94 -8.27 -5.80
N ILE A 146 13.69 -8.29 -6.23
CA ILE A 146 12.97 -9.53 -6.50
C ILE A 146 13.63 -10.25 -7.68
N SER A 147 14.20 -11.41 -7.41
CA SER A 147 14.92 -12.23 -8.39
C SER A 147 14.10 -13.40 -8.92
N ASN A 148 12.94 -13.71 -8.32
CA ASN A 148 12.04 -14.74 -8.80
C ASN A 148 11.31 -14.27 -10.06
N ARG A 149 11.39 -15.05 -11.14
CA ARG A 149 10.78 -14.77 -12.45
C ARG A 149 9.38 -15.37 -12.61
N HIS A 150 8.70 -15.67 -11.52
CA HIS A 150 7.35 -16.24 -11.59
C HIS A 150 6.35 -15.27 -12.24
N VAL A 151 6.48 -13.98 -11.94
CA VAL A 151 5.74 -12.89 -12.59
C VAL A 151 6.74 -11.87 -13.14
N GLU A 152 6.67 -11.63 -14.43
CA GLU A 152 7.45 -10.61 -15.14
C GLU A 152 6.51 -9.54 -15.71
N VAL A 153 7.01 -8.34 -15.95
CA VAL A 153 6.20 -7.22 -16.49
C VAL A 153 5.57 -7.56 -17.85
N SER A 154 6.18 -8.45 -18.62
CA SER A 154 5.68 -8.92 -19.92
C SER A 154 4.34 -9.68 -19.82
N LEU A 155 4.00 -10.20 -18.65
CA LEU A 155 2.68 -10.82 -18.40
C LEU A 155 1.55 -9.84 -18.70
N PHE A 156 1.80 -8.57 -18.50
CA PHE A 156 0.82 -7.50 -18.63
C PHE A 156 0.84 -6.78 -19.97
N ASP A 157 1.64 -7.21 -20.93
CA ASP A 157 1.69 -6.58 -22.26
C ASP A 157 0.29 -6.64 -22.92
N GLY A 158 -0.13 -5.51 -23.50
CA GLY A 158 -1.44 -5.34 -24.14
C GLY A 158 -2.53 -4.71 -23.26
N PHE A 159 -2.30 -4.59 -21.94
CA PHE A 159 -3.13 -3.74 -21.10
C PHE A 159 -2.80 -2.26 -21.29
N ASP A 160 -3.66 -1.37 -20.80
CA ASP A 160 -3.44 0.08 -20.82
C ASP A 160 -2.70 0.55 -19.55
N MET A 161 -3.04 -0.03 -18.40
CA MET A 161 -2.46 0.26 -17.09
C MET A 161 -2.38 -1.01 -16.25
N VAL A 162 -1.39 -1.06 -15.34
CA VAL A 162 -1.20 -2.15 -14.39
C VAL A 162 -0.93 -1.61 -13.00
N LEU A 163 -1.82 -1.90 -12.07
CA LEU A 163 -1.78 -1.45 -10.69
C LEU A 163 -1.43 -2.64 -9.79
N ILE A 164 -0.35 -2.49 -9.03
CA ILE A 164 0.20 -3.59 -8.24
C ILE A 164 0.32 -3.19 -6.77
N GLY A 165 -0.06 -4.11 -5.87
CA GLY A 165 0.21 -4.08 -4.43
C GLY A 165 1.32 -5.05 -4.01
N ASP A 166 1.59 -5.19 -2.70
CA ASP A 166 2.59 -6.02 -2.01
C ASP A 166 3.91 -5.28 -1.66
N ILE A 167 4.52 -4.59 -2.61
CA ILE A 167 5.75 -3.83 -2.33
C ILE A 167 5.36 -2.43 -1.82
N HIS A 168 5.80 -2.10 -0.61
CA HIS A 168 5.43 -0.84 0.07
C HIS A 168 6.13 0.40 -0.50
N ARG A 169 7.07 0.21 -1.39
CA ARG A 169 7.78 1.30 -2.06
C ARG A 169 7.07 1.68 -3.36
N TYR A 170 6.74 2.97 -3.53
CA TYR A 170 6.32 3.47 -4.83
C TYR A 170 7.43 3.26 -5.85
N GLN A 171 7.11 2.61 -6.96
CA GLN A 171 8.04 2.42 -8.07
C GLN A 171 7.32 2.11 -9.38
N VAL A 172 7.87 2.64 -10.46
CA VAL A 172 7.47 2.33 -11.82
C VAL A 172 8.41 1.24 -12.35
N LEU A 173 7.88 0.06 -12.62
CA LEU A 173 8.66 -1.06 -13.19
C LEU A 173 8.77 -0.95 -14.71
N GLN A 174 7.76 -0.38 -15.34
CA GLN A 174 7.70 -0.14 -16.78
C GLN A 174 6.95 1.15 -17.05
N GLU A 175 7.56 2.02 -17.84
CA GLU A 175 6.88 3.18 -18.39
C GLU A 175 5.99 2.78 -19.58
N ARG A 176 4.91 3.53 -19.78
CA ARG A 176 4.00 3.29 -20.90
C ARG A 176 4.70 3.52 -22.24
N SER A 177 4.51 2.58 -23.17
CA SER A 177 4.97 2.69 -24.57
C SER A 177 4.01 1.89 -25.48
N PRO A 178 4.11 2.00 -26.81
CA PRO A 178 3.22 1.26 -27.70
C PRO A 178 3.19 -0.25 -27.42
N GLY A 179 2.00 -0.75 -27.09
CA GLY A 179 1.77 -2.16 -26.74
C GLY A 179 2.23 -2.59 -25.34
N LYS A 180 2.78 -1.65 -24.55
CA LYS A 180 3.26 -1.90 -23.18
C LYS A 180 2.63 -0.92 -22.20
N PRO A 181 1.95 -1.38 -21.14
CA PRO A 181 1.36 -0.52 -20.13
C PRO A 181 2.39 0.14 -19.24
N ALA A 182 2.00 1.19 -18.52
CA ALA A 182 2.68 1.54 -17.30
C ALA A 182 2.41 0.47 -16.24
N VAL A 183 3.47 -0.01 -15.57
CA VAL A 183 3.40 -1.03 -14.53
C VAL A 183 3.92 -0.44 -13.22
N VAL A 184 3.03 -0.26 -12.23
CA VAL A 184 3.31 0.59 -11.07
C VAL A 184 2.90 -0.08 -9.76
N TYR A 185 3.81 -0.10 -8.79
CA TYR A 185 3.49 -0.30 -7.39
C TYR A 185 3.07 1.03 -6.77
N SER A 186 1.86 1.08 -6.23
CA SER A 186 1.29 2.31 -5.66
C SER A 186 1.90 2.73 -4.32
N SER A 187 2.70 1.89 -3.68
CA SER A 187 3.18 2.05 -2.30
C SER A 187 2.14 1.62 -1.25
N SER A 188 2.56 1.54 0.02
CA SER A 188 1.63 1.55 1.16
C SER A 188 1.26 2.99 1.54
N LEU A 189 0.13 3.18 2.22
CA LEU A 189 -0.32 4.52 2.67
C LEU A 189 0.59 5.11 3.74
N ILE A 190 1.21 4.25 4.54
CA ILE A 190 2.09 4.62 5.66
C ILE A 190 3.23 3.62 5.79
N GLN A 191 4.34 4.08 6.35
CA GLN A 191 5.48 3.23 6.74
C GLN A 191 5.03 2.14 7.72
N GLN A 192 5.35 0.89 7.45
CA GLN A 192 4.91 -0.28 8.22
C GLN A 192 5.94 -0.74 9.25
N ASN A 193 7.24 -0.51 9.00
CA ASN A 193 8.32 -1.01 9.85
C ASN A 193 9.62 -0.19 9.71
N HIS A 194 10.63 -0.53 10.53
CA HIS A 194 11.94 0.13 10.55
C HIS A 194 12.82 -0.15 9.31
N GLY A 195 12.44 -1.07 8.43
CA GLY A 195 13.15 -1.37 7.19
C GLY A 195 12.71 -0.51 6.02
N GLU A 196 11.66 0.29 6.20
CA GLU A 196 11.10 1.17 5.18
C GLU A 196 11.57 2.60 5.38
N THR A 197 11.57 3.38 4.30
CA THR A 197 11.80 4.83 4.38
C THR A 197 10.56 5.53 4.94
N ILE A 198 10.76 6.70 5.56
CA ILE A 198 9.65 7.53 6.05
C ILE A 198 8.90 8.19 4.89
N ASP A 199 9.62 8.42 3.81
CA ASP A 199 9.10 9.07 2.60
C ASP A 199 8.51 8.07 1.60
N ASN A 200 7.77 8.62 0.63
CA ASN A 200 7.23 7.88 -0.52
C ASN A 200 6.11 6.89 -0.16
N HIS A 201 5.30 7.24 0.84
CA HIS A 201 4.03 6.58 1.13
C HIS A 201 2.87 7.42 0.62
N GLY A 202 1.87 6.77 0.02
CA GLY A 202 0.75 7.47 -0.56
C GLY A 202 -0.11 6.62 -1.49
N SER A 203 -0.72 7.27 -2.46
CA SER A 203 -1.58 6.65 -3.47
C SER A 203 -1.21 7.13 -4.87
N CYS A 204 -1.69 6.45 -5.89
CA CYS A 204 -1.54 6.85 -7.29
C CYS A 204 -2.89 7.32 -7.84
N LEU A 205 -2.93 8.54 -8.37
CA LEU A 205 -4.03 9.02 -9.18
C LEU A 205 -3.73 8.69 -10.64
N TRP A 206 -4.68 8.01 -11.30
CA TRP A 206 -4.55 7.62 -12.70
C TRP A 206 -5.57 8.37 -13.57
N ASP A 207 -5.12 8.82 -14.73
CA ASP A 207 -5.95 9.42 -15.76
C ASP A 207 -6.28 8.39 -16.84
N MET A 208 -7.55 8.03 -16.95
CA MET A 208 -8.06 7.03 -17.91
C MET A 208 -8.07 7.51 -19.37
N GLN A 209 -7.86 8.81 -19.64
CA GLN A 209 -7.78 9.34 -21.00
C GLN A 209 -6.37 9.24 -21.55
N THR A 210 -5.38 9.51 -20.70
CA THR A 210 -3.96 9.53 -21.07
C THR A 210 -3.23 8.27 -20.65
N TYR A 211 -3.82 7.47 -19.74
CA TYR A 211 -3.21 6.33 -19.06
C TYR A 211 -1.91 6.69 -18.33
N SER A 212 -1.85 7.94 -17.86
CA SER A 212 -0.76 8.43 -17.03
C SER A 212 -1.13 8.38 -15.54
N HIS A 213 -0.15 8.46 -14.67
CA HIS A 213 -0.39 8.49 -13.24
C HIS A 213 0.44 9.56 -12.55
N VAL A 214 -0.05 9.99 -11.38
CA VAL A 214 0.64 10.90 -10.47
C VAL A 214 0.66 10.27 -9.09
N PHE A 215 1.83 10.17 -8.50
CA PHE A 215 1.96 9.74 -7.11
C PHE A 215 1.57 10.88 -6.17
N LYS A 216 0.57 10.65 -5.34
CA LYS A 216 0.07 11.57 -4.31
C LYS A 216 0.64 11.15 -2.95
N LYS A 217 1.67 11.84 -2.49
CA LYS A 217 2.29 11.58 -1.18
C LYS A 217 1.29 11.88 -0.06
N LEU A 218 1.26 11.01 0.96
CA LEU A 218 0.50 11.19 2.19
C LEU A 218 1.44 11.62 3.32
N PRO A 219 1.43 12.89 3.74
CA PRO A 219 2.16 13.33 4.92
C PRO A 219 1.68 12.57 6.16
N ASN A 220 2.62 12.12 6.98
CA ASN A 220 2.30 11.38 8.19
C ASN A 220 3.16 11.86 9.36
N ASN A 221 2.52 12.17 10.48
CA ASN A 221 3.18 12.56 11.73
C ASN A 221 3.71 11.36 12.53
N TYR A 222 3.42 10.13 12.10
CA TYR A 222 3.81 8.88 12.77
C TYR A 222 4.78 8.12 11.88
N GLY A 223 5.78 7.49 12.49
CA GLY A 223 6.71 6.68 11.71
C GLY A 223 7.72 5.92 12.55
N TYR A 224 8.51 5.11 11.87
CA TYR A 224 9.61 4.34 12.42
C TYR A 224 10.91 5.04 12.05
N TYR A 225 11.80 5.21 13.04
CA TYR A 225 13.10 5.82 12.83
C TYR A 225 14.19 4.95 13.42
N THR A 226 15.25 4.70 12.65
CA THR A 226 16.41 3.93 13.11
C THR A 226 17.58 4.86 13.33
N LEU A 227 18.09 4.91 14.56
CA LEU A 227 19.22 5.72 14.98
C LEU A 227 20.43 4.81 15.22
N GLU A 228 21.54 5.07 14.53
CA GLU A 228 22.82 4.40 14.78
C GLU A 228 23.78 5.35 15.49
N VAL A 229 24.16 4.99 16.71
CA VAL A 229 25.20 5.70 17.47
C VAL A 229 26.58 5.16 17.06
N LYS A 230 27.39 6.00 16.43
CA LYS A 230 28.74 5.63 15.98
C LYS A 230 29.79 6.31 16.86
N ASN A 231 30.71 5.53 17.43
CA ASN A 231 31.78 6.02 18.30
C ASN A 231 31.26 6.91 19.45
N GLY A 232 30.15 6.54 20.06
CA GLY A 232 29.51 7.29 21.14
C GLY A 232 28.87 8.64 20.73
N LYS A 233 28.82 8.95 19.43
CA LYS A 233 28.21 10.18 18.92
C LYS A 233 26.83 9.89 18.33
N VAL A 234 25.87 10.71 18.75
CA VAL A 234 24.52 10.73 18.15
C VAL A 234 24.60 11.56 16.88
N PRO A 235 24.15 11.05 15.71
CA PRO A 235 24.07 11.86 14.50
C PRO A 235 23.04 12.97 14.66
N VAL A 236 23.09 13.95 13.76
CA VAL A 236 22.02 14.97 13.65
C VAL A 236 20.74 14.26 13.24
N LEU A 237 19.66 14.52 13.97
CA LEU A 237 18.35 13.97 13.66
C LEU A 237 17.70 14.81 12.57
N THR A 238 17.46 14.21 11.40
CA THR A 238 16.75 14.83 10.29
C THR A 238 15.51 14.03 9.98
N ASP A 239 14.43 14.69 9.57
CA ASP A 239 13.18 14.06 9.10
C ASP A 239 12.56 13.06 10.09
N VAL A 240 12.72 13.31 11.39
CA VAL A 240 12.12 12.48 12.44
C VAL A 240 10.63 12.79 12.55
N PRO A 241 9.75 11.79 12.45
CA PRO A 241 8.31 12.01 12.65
C PRO A 241 7.99 12.57 14.02
N LYS A 242 6.95 13.41 14.12
CA LYS A 242 6.50 13.98 15.41
C LYS A 242 6.18 12.88 16.44
N ASN A 243 5.56 11.79 16.00
CA ASN A 243 5.24 10.63 16.83
C ASN A 243 6.06 9.44 16.34
N VAL A 244 7.30 9.36 16.79
CA VAL A 244 8.26 8.36 16.30
C VAL A 244 8.30 7.11 17.17
N ARG A 245 8.36 5.94 16.51
CA ARG A 245 8.86 4.68 17.09
C ARG A 245 10.34 4.55 16.76
N MET A 246 11.19 4.86 17.75
CA MET A 246 12.63 4.89 17.54
C MET A 246 13.29 3.56 17.91
N ARG A 247 14.09 3.02 16.98
CA ARG A 247 15.04 1.93 17.23
C ARG A 247 16.43 2.53 17.35
N ILE A 248 17.16 2.19 18.39
CA ILE A 248 18.49 2.74 18.64
C ILE A 248 19.52 1.61 18.66
N PHE A 249 20.48 1.69 17.76
CA PHE A 249 21.67 0.85 17.79
C PHE A 249 22.76 1.60 18.56
N THR A 250 23.09 1.12 19.77
CA THR A 250 23.99 1.80 20.70
C THR A 250 25.48 1.52 20.44
N GLY A 251 25.78 0.56 19.56
CA GLY A 251 27.14 0.16 19.25
C GLY A 251 27.87 -0.36 20.50
N THR A 252 29.00 0.30 20.83
CA THR A 252 29.87 -0.08 21.97
C THR A 252 29.54 0.70 23.27
N LEU A 253 28.40 1.40 23.36
CA LEU A 253 28.02 2.10 24.59
C LEU A 253 27.75 1.11 25.72
N ASP A 254 28.27 1.43 26.91
CA ASP A 254 27.90 0.73 28.14
C ASP A 254 26.50 1.13 28.63
N SER A 255 26.03 0.49 29.69
CA SER A 255 24.70 0.75 30.26
C SER A 255 24.51 2.22 30.73
N THR A 256 25.58 2.87 31.16
CA THR A 256 25.56 4.28 31.60
C THR A 256 25.42 5.21 30.40
N GLY A 257 26.20 4.95 29.35
CA GLY A 257 26.11 5.67 28.08
C GLY A 257 24.74 5.54 27.43
N VAL A 258 24.12 4.35 27.46
CA VAL A 258 22.76 4.12 26.94
C VAL A 258 21.72 4.93 27.73
N LYS A 259 21.78 4.94 29.08
CA LYS A 259 20.86 5.75 29.91
C LYS A 259 20.98 7.24 29.61
N LYS A 260 22.23 7.75 29.48
CA LYS A 260 22.48 9.15 29.13
C LYS A 260 21.91 9.47 27.73
N LEU A 261 22.12 8.61 26.76
CA LEU A 261 21.57 8.74 25.41
C LEU A 261 20.05 8.85 25.42
N ILE A 262 19.36 7.92 26.11
CA ILE A 262 17.89 7.92 26.23
C ILE A 262 17.41 9.24 26.86
N SER A 263 18.07 9.72 27.89
CA SER A 263 17.73 10.99 28.54
C SER A 263 17.84 12.17 27.58
N VAL A 264 18.92 12.24 26.80
CA VAL A 264 19.13 13.30 25.79
C VAL A 264 18.08 13.26 24.70
N LEU A 265 17.81 12.09 24.15
CA LEU A 265 16.81 11.90 23.09
C LEU A 265 15.40 12.22 23.59
N SER A 266 15.04 11.79 24.80
CA SER A 266 13.74 12.13 25.41
C SER A 266 13.56 13.62 25.61
N SER A 267 14.63 14.34 25.97
CA SER A 267 14.59 15.80 26.10
C SER A 267 14.49 16.50 24.75
N ALA A 268 15.23 16.04 23.74
CA ALA A 268 15.16 16.58 22.39
C ALA A 268 13.79 16.36 21.73
N CYS A 269 13.21 15.16 21.90
CA CYS A 269 11.84 14.88 21.40
C CYS A 269 10.79 15.74 22.08
N LYS A 270 10.91 16.00 23.39
CA LYS A 270 9.98 16.91 24.10
C LYS A 270 10.10 18.36 23.61
N GLN A 271 11.30 18.84 23.33
CA GLN A 271 11.51 20.19 22.79
C GLN A 271 10.98 20.34 21.36
N ALA A 272 11.14 19.31 20.52
CA ALA A 272 10.58 19.31 19.17
C ALA A 272 9.04 19.28 19.15
N CYS A 273 8.39 18.69 20.18
CA CYS A 273 6.93 18.66 20.30
C CYS A 273 6.33 19.99 20.84
N HIS A 274 7.11 20.84 21.52
CA HIS A 274 6.62 22.12 22.08
C HIS A 274 6.79 23.32 21.15
N GLY A 275 7.37 23.13 19.98
CA GLY A 275 7.59 24.20 19.00
C GLY A 275 6.41 24.49 18.05
N TYR A 276 5.27 23.85 18.24
CA TYR A 276 4.05 24.06 17.47
C TYR A 276 2.85 24.08 18.42
N GLU A 277 2.64 25.19 19.09
CA GLU A 277 1.34 25.65 19.57
C GLU A 277 0.81 26.74 18.64
#